data_07bebab53d1a3a5a52bcb7fb09bd44ba
#
_entry.id   07bebab53d1a3a5a52bcb7fb09bd44ba
#
_cell.length_a   1.000
_cell.length_b   1.000
_cell.length_c   1.000
_cell.angle_alpha   90.00
_cell.angle_beta   90.00
_cell.angle_gamma   90.00
#
_symmetry.space_group_name_H-M   'P 1'
#
loop_
_entity.id
_entity.type
_entity.pdbx_description
1 polymer ?
#
loop_
_entity_poly.entity_id
_entity_poly.type
_entity_poly.pdbx_seq_one_letter_code
_entity_poly.pdbx_strand_id
1 'polypeptide(L)'
;MFVDQAVITVKAGDGGAGHTAFRRQKYEPKGGPSGGDGGRGGDVLLRADTGLNTLLDFQGRPIWEAQPGEPGSKKQQHGSDGQHLVVRVPPGTIVIDHETGTQLADIGPEGEFVVARGGYGGFGNEHYKSSTNQTPTYAHPGQKGEARVIRLELKLLADVGLLGLPNAGKSTLLAALTKAQPKIGAYPFTTLSPQLGVGELDPSRRLVIADIPGLIEGASQGKGLGHDFLRHIERTKVLVHLLDVSPIDGSDPAKNYRTIRKELRRYSRVLAEREEVICLNKMDLLTSDPERAEAVAKLRKALKLQPRVKVLALSGATHQGTRSLLEELWRVVKKKVQAWAAEKPQPAPSIGPLSDAIGFDAPAPSKAKPKPKPKINAKPKAARKAPAKKPARRASTTGKAKARAR
;
A
#
# COMPACT_ATOMS: atom_id res chain seq x y z
N MET A 1 -3.50 -3.88 17.63
CA MET A 1 -2.09 -4.25 17.43
C MET A 1 -1.53 -3.32 16.36
N PHE A 2 -0.36 -2.72 16.55
CA PHE A 2 0.28 -1.88 15.54
C PHE A 2 1.24 -2.72 14.71
N VAL A 3 1.16 -2.60 13.39
CA VAL A 3 2.01 -3.31 12.43
C VAL A 3 2.57 -2.26 11.48
N ASP A 4 3.89 -2.17 11.43
CA ASP A 4 4.65 -1.20 10.64
C ASP A 4 5.31 -1.79 9.39
N GLN A 5 5.33 -3.12 9.30
CA GLN A 5 5.85 -3.86 8.16
C GLN A 5 4.92 -5.00 7.77
N ALA A 6 4.72 -5.17 6.48
CA ALA A 6 3.97 -6.29 5.92
C ALA A 6 4.59 -6.73 4.59
N VAL A 7 4.63 -8.03 4.36
CA VAL A 7 5.02 -8.60 3.06
C VAL A 7 3.77 -9.15 2.40
N ILE A 8 3.51 -8.70 1.17
CA ILE A 8 2.35 -9.13 0.38
C ILE A 8 2.76 -9.49 -1.04
N THR A 9 2.02 -10.41 -1.63
CA THR A 9 2.12 -10.75 -3.04
C THR A 9 1.01 -10.02 -3.79
N VAL A 10 1.37 -9.25 -4.80
CA VAL A 10 0.43 -8.57 -5.69
C VAL A 10 0.49 -9.23 -7.05
N LYS A 11 -0.69 -9.51 -7.62
CA LYS A 11 -0.82 -10.07 -8.96
C LYS A 11 -1.81 -9.25 -9.75
N ALA A 12 -1.35 -8.69 -10.85
CA ALA A 12 -2.23 -8.04 -11.80
C ALA A 12 -3.01 -9.07 -12.62
N GLY A 13 -4.12 -8.67 -13.19
CA GLY A 13 -4.96 -9.55 -14.01
C GLY A 13 -4.26 -9.96 -15.32
N ASP A 14 -4.43 -11.20 -15.71
CA ASP A 14 -4.00 -11.65 -17.04
C ASP A 14 -4.90 -11.05 -18.12
N GLY A 15 -4.36 -10.80 -19.31
CA GLY A 15 -5.15 -10.40 -20.47
C GLY A 15 -5.99 -11.56 -20.98
N GLY A 16 -7.21 -11.26 -21.44
CA GLY A 16 -8.09 -12.23 -22.07
C GLY A 16 -7.51 -12.74 -23.40
N ALA A 17 -7.77 -13.97 -23.76
CA ALA A 17 -7.36 -14.53 -25.06
C ALA A 17 -8.20 -13.94 -26.21
N GLY A 18 -7.57 -13.67 -27.36
CA GLY A 18 -8.29 -13.38 -28.60
C GLY A 18 -9.04 -14.63 -29.10
N HIS A 19 -10.10 -14.40 -29.85
CA HIS A 19 -10.95 -15.48 -30.34
C HIS A 19 -10.73 -15.72 -31.85
N THR A 20 -10.87 -17.00 -32.23
CA THR A 20 -10.87 -17.40 -33.64
C THR A 20 -12.28 -17.72 -34.09
N ALA A 21 -12.88 -16.89 -34.94
CA ALA A 21 -14.22 -17.11 -35.45
C ALA A 21 -14.30 -16.66 -36.93
N PHE A 22 -15.25 -17.25 -37.64
CA PHE A 22 -15.55 -16.89 -39.00
C PHE A 22 -17.04 -16.55 -39.13
N ARG A 23 -17.33 -15.49 -39.92
CA ARG A 23 -18.72 -15.10 -40.20
C ARG A 23 -19.33 -16.14 -41.13
N ARG A 24 -20.50 -16.65 -40.76
CA ARG A 24 -21.32 -17.51 -41.59
C ARG A 24 -22.73 -16.94 -41.63
N GLN A 25 -23.15 -16.51 -42.82
CA GLN A 25 -24.49 -15.98 -43.08
C GLN A 25 -25.15 -16.77 -44.23
N LYS A 26 -26.49 -16.69 -44.32
CA LYS A 26 -27.28 -17.47 -45.29
C LYS A 26 -26.81 -17.32 -46.73
N TYR A 27 -26.28 -16.14 -47.11
CA TYR A 27 -25.81 -15.85 -48.45
C TYR A 27 -24.30 -15.64 -48.56
N GLU A 28 -23.57 -15.77 -47.47
CA GLU A 28 -22.10 -15.66 -47.38
C GLU A 28 -21.50 -16.85 -46.62
N PRO A 29 -21.49 -18.05 -47.22
CA PRO A 29 -20.97 -19.24 -46.53
C PRO A 29 -19.48 -19.21 -46.25
N LYS A 30 -18.70 -18.35 -46.99
CA LYS A 30 -17.27 -18.11 -46.78
C LYS A 30 -16.99 -16.74 -46.24
N GLY A 31 -17.77 -16.29 -45.22
CA GLY A 31 -17.54 -15.02 -44.55
C GLY A 31 -16.16 -14.95 -43.93
N GLY A 32 -15.58 -13.73 -43.90
CA GLY A 32 -14.22 -13.50 -43.36
C GLY A 32 -14.08 -13.75 -41.85
N PRO A 33 -12.86 -13.58 -41.31
CA PRO A 33 -12.62 -13.72 -39.91
C PRO A 33 -13.45 -12.71 -39.13
N SER A 34 -13.93 -13.09 -37.93
CA SER A 34 -14.83 -12.31 -37.08
C SER A 34 -14.60 -12.57 -35.60
N GLY A 35 -13.42 -13.05 -35.24
CA GLY A 35 -13.06 -13.21 -33.82
C GLY A 35 -12.64 -11.88 -33.21
N GLY A 36 -13.22 -11.53 -32.05
CA GLY A 36 -12.86 -10.34 -31.28
C GLY A 36 -11.58 -10.53 -30.47
N ASP A 37 -11.01 -9.41 -30.03
CA ASP A 37 -9.82 -9.37 -29.18
C ASP A 37 -10.21 -9.65 -27.72
N GLY A 38 -9.29 -10.16 -26.91
CA GLY A 38 -9.45 -10.25 -25.48
C GLY A 38 -9.33 -8.89 -24.80
N GLY A 39 -9.97 -8.74 -23.63
CA GLY A 39 -9.84 -7.56 -22.78
C GLY A 39 -8.49 -7.50 -22.06
N ARG A 40 -8.07 -6.33 -21.65
CA ARG A 40 -6.88 -6.13 -20.81
C ARG A 40 -7.13 -6.60 -19.39
N GLY A 41 -6.14 -7.16 -18.72
CA GLY A 41 -6.18 -7.45 -17.28
C GLY A 41 -6.16 -6.17 -16.43
N GLY A 42 -6.75 -6.24 -15.24
CA GLY A 42 -6.75 -5.13 -14.28
C GLY A 42 -5.37 -4.91 -13.67
N ASP A 43 -5.02 -3.64 -13.41
CA ASP A 43 -3.80 -3.25 -12.70
C ASP A 43 -4.01 -3.37 -11.19
N VAL A 44 -2.91 -3.50 -10.40
CA VAL A 44 -2.93 -3.36 -8.94
C VAL A 44 -2.33 -2.01 -8.58
N LEU A 45 -3.12 -1.18 -7.88
CA LEU A 45 -2.74 0.15 -7.45
C LEU A 45 -2.69 0.22 -5.92
N LEU A 46 -1.67 0.87 -5.40
CA LEU A 46 -1.60 1.28 -3.99
C LEU A 46 -2.05 2.73 -3.90
N ARG A 47 -3.02 3.02 -3.03
CA ARG A 47 -3.53 4.39 -2.81
C ARG A 47 -3.49 4.73 -1.33
N ALA A 48 -3.00 5.92 -1.01
CA ALA A 48 -3.02 6.41 0.36
C ALA A 48 -4.46 6.60 0.86
N ASP A 49 -4.70 6.14 2.10
CA ASP A 49 -5.94 6.37 2.83
C ASP A 49 -5.60 6.96 4.20
N THR A 50 -5.97 8.22 4.41
CA THR A 50 -5.70 8.96 5.66
C THR A 50 -6.46 8.40 6.87
N GLY A 51 -7.45 7.54 6.66
CA GLY A 51 -8.15 6.80 7.71
C GLY A 51 -7.37 5.59 8.25
N LEU A 52 -6.30 5.17 7.55
CA LEU A 52 -5.47 4.04 7.97
C LEU A 52 -4.19 4.55 8.65
N ASN A 53 -3.84 3.93 9.78
CA ASN A 53 -2.64 4.27 10.57
C ASN A 53 -1.74 3.06 10.84
N THR A 54 -2.04 1.89 10.26
CA THR A 54 -1.32 0.64 10.51
C THR A 54 -1.45 -0.29 9.30
N LEU A 55 -0.48 -1.17 9.12
CA LEU A 55 -0.49 -2.22 8.11
C LEU A 55 -1.12 -3.54 8.60
N LEU A 56 -1.92 -3.51 9.67
CA LEU A 56 -2.49 -4.70 10.29
C LEU A 56 -3.34 -5.54 9.31
N ASP A 57 -4.09 -4.88 8.45
CA ASP A 57 -4.99 -5.54 7.48
C ASP A 57 -4.24 -6.43 6.49
N PHE A 58 -2.96 -6.17 6.29
CA PHE A 58 -2.12 -6.94 5.38
C PHE A 58 -1.60 -8.26 5.97
N GLN A 59 -1.60 -8.40 7.30
CA GLN A 59 -1.20 -9.67 7.94
C GLN A 59 -2.19 -10.79 7.71
N GLY A 60 -3.48 -10.47 7.60
CA GLY A 60 -4.55 -11.44 7.38
C GLY A 60 -4.76 -11.82 5.91
N ARG A 61 -4.23 -11.03 4.97
CA ARG A 61 -4.42 -11.25 3.53
C ARG A 61 -3.10 -11.05 2.78
N PRO A 62 -2.30 -12.10 2.60
CA PRO A 62 -0.98 -11.99 1.98
C PRO A 62 -1.03 -11.87 0.45
N ILE A 63 -2.15 -12.18 -0.21
CA ILE A 63 -2.28 -12.19 -1.66
C ILE A 63 -3.37 -11.22 -2.11
N TRP A 64 -3.04 -10.38 -3.07
CA TRP A 64 -3.91 -9.36 -3.66
C TRP A 64 -3.90 -9.51 -5.18
N GLU A 65 -5.03 -9.92 -5.75
CA GLU A 65 -5.16 -10.24 -7.18
C GLU A 65 -6.20 -9.33 -7.82
N ALA A 66 -5.83 -8.68 -8.95
CA ALA A 66 -6.74 -7.94 -9.79
C ALA A 66 -7.47 -8.88 -10.77
N GLN A 67 -8.57 -8.40 -11.32
CA GLN A 67 -9.43 -9.20 -12.20
C GLN A 67 -8.77 -9.40 -13.57
N PRO A 68 -8.78 -10.62 -14.13
CA PRO A 68 -8.30 -10.84 -15.49
C PRO A 68 -9.26 -10.22 -16.51
N GLY A 69 -8.76 -9.92 -17.71
CA GLY A 69 -9.58 -9.53 -18.85
C GLY A 69 -10.36 -10.72 -19.40
N GLU A 70 -11.54 -10.46 -19.92
CA GLU A 70 -12.36 -11.49 -20.55
C GLU A 70 -11.84 -11.89 -21.92
N PRO A 71 -12.00 -13.15 -22.33
CA PRO A 71 -11.64 -13.56 -23.67
C PRO A 71 -12.55 -12.92 -24.73
N GLY A 72 -12.01 -12.67 -25.89
CA GLY A 72 -12.79 -12.26 -27.06
C GLY A 72 -13.82 -13.32 -27.46
N SER A 73 -14.82 -12.90 -28.23
CA SER A 73 -15.92 -13.76 -28.65
C SER A 73 -16.17 -13.67 -30.17
N LYS A 74 -17.18 -14.39 -30.65
CA LYS A 74 -17.63 -14.36 -32.04
C LYS A 74 -18.25 -13.01 -32.41
N LYS A 75 -18.40 -12.72 -33.70
CA LYS A 75 -19.05 -11.51 -34.21
C LYS A 75 -18.37 -10.21 -33.80
N GLN A 76 -17.04 -10.19 -33.74
CA GLN A 76 -16.22 -9.02 -33.37
C GLN A 76 -16.48 -8.51 -31.94
N GLN A 77 -16.97 -9.37 -31.06
CA GLN A 77 -17.16 -8.99 -29.66
C GLN A 77 -15.82 -9.09 -28.92
N HIS A 78 -15.30 -7.92 -28.51
CA HIS A 78 -14.11 -7.83 -27.67
C HIS A 78 -14.46 -8.23 -26.24
N GLY A 79 -13.54 -8.87 -25.55
CA GLY A 79 -13.67 -9.14 -24.12
C GLY A 79 -13.62 -7.83 -23.32
N SER A 80 -14.33 -7.78 -22.19
CA SER A 80 -14.26 -6.64 -21.27
C SER A 80 -12.92 -6.61 -20.54
N ASP A 81 -12.46 -5.40 -20.21
CA ASP A 81 -11.25 -5.23 -19.41
C ASP A 81 -11.51 -5.63 -17.95
N GLY A 82 -10.53 -6.23 -17.32
CA GLY A 82 -10.57 -6.58 -15.90
C GLY A 82 -10.52 -5.33 -15.02
N GLN A 83 -11.26 -5.36 -13.91
CA GLN A 83 -11.27 -4.26 -12.96
C GLN A 83 -9.92 -4.11 -12.25
N HIS A 84 -9.49 -2.86 -12.11
CA HIS A 84 -8.31 -2.52 -11.31
C HIS A 84 -8.55 -2.82 -9.84
N LEU A 85 -7.53 -3.33 -9.14
CA LEU A 85 -7.57 -3.51 -7.70
C LEU A 85 -6.88 -2.34 -7.00
N VAL A 86 -7.66 -1.57 -6.25
CA VAL A 86 -7.11 -0.49 -5.41
C VAL A 86 -6.90 -1.02 -3.99
N VAL A 87 -5.63 -1.13 -3.60
CA VAL A 87 -5.20 -1.53 -2.26
C VAL A 87 -4.91 -0.26 -1.47
N ARG A 88 -5.65 -0.05 -0.38
CA ARG A 88 -5.50 1.14 0.46
C ARG A 88 -4.38 0.94 1.46
N VAL A 89 -3.47 1.92 1.55
CA VAL A 89 -2.33 1.91 2.47
C VAL A 89 -2.27 3.20 3.28
N PRO A 90 -1.71 3.18 4.49
CA PRO A 90 -1.50 4.41 5.25
C PRO A 90 -0.59 5.39 4.49
N PRO A 91 -0.80 6.71 4.62
CA PRO A 91 0.13 7.70 4.06
C PRO A 91 1.52 7.56 4.67
N GLY A 92 2.56 7.73 3.86
CA GLY A 92 3.95 7.53 4.26
C GLY A 92 4.40 6.06 4.22
N THR A 93 3.65 5.20 3.53
CA THR A 93 4.08 3.82 3.26
C THR A 93 5.15 3.81 2.18
N ILE A 94 6.30 3.18 2.47
CA ILE A 94 7.33 2.87 1.50
C ILE A 94 7.00 1.50 0.91
N VAL A 95 7.09 1.43 -0.40
CA VAL A 95 6.96 0.18 -1.15
C VAL A 95 8.35 -0.26 -1.58
N ILE A 96 8.74 -1.43 -1.15
CA ILE A 96 10.06 -2.02 -1.44
C ILE A 96 9.81 -3.34 -2.16
N ASP A 97 10.51 -3.57 -3.24
CA ASP A 97 10.55 -4.88 -3.88
C ASP A 97 11.25 -5.87 -2.95
N HIS A 98 10.57 -6.97 -2.61
CA HIS A 98 11.07 -7.92 -1.61
C HIS A 98 12.31 -8.68 -2.09
N GLU A 99 12.40 -8.94 -3.40
CA GLU A 99 13.50 -9.72 -3.98
C GLU A 99 14.74 -8.88 -4.19
N THR A 100 14.58 -7.66 -4.70
CA THR A 100 15.71 -6.77 -5.04
C THR A 100 16.10 -5.84 -3.90
N GLY A 101 15.23 -5.64 -2.92
CA GLY A 101 15.41 -4.64 -1.86
C GLY A 101 15.30 -3.19 -2.35
N THR A 102 14.94 -2.98 -3.60
CA THR A 102 14.85 -1.64 -4.21
C THR A 102 13.58 -0.94 -3.78
N GLN A 103 13.67 0.33 -3.38
CA GLN A 103 12.50 1.16 -3.11
C GLN A 103 11.80 1.50 -4.43
N LEU A 104 10.56 1.03 -4.58
CA LEU A 104 9.72 1.28 -5.75
C LEU A 104 8.97 2.61 -5.66
N ALA A 105 8.43 2.92 -4.47
CA ALA A 105 7.66 4.14 -4.24
C ALA A 105 7.68 4.59 -2.78
N ASP A 106 7.34 5.87 -2.58
CA ASP A 106 7.03 6.48 -1.28
C ASP A 106 5.65 7.13 -1.41
N ILE A 107 4.64 6.52 -0.77
CA ILE A 107 3.24 6.90 -0.94
C ILE A 107 2.90 8.00 0.07
N GLY A 108 2.88 9.25 -0.40
CA GLY A 108 2.42 10.41 0.37
C GLY A 108 0.90 10.38 0.61
N PRO A 109 0.33 11.43 1.23
CA PRO A 109 -1.06 11.45 1.70
C PRO A 109 -2.13 11.30 0.63
N GLU A 110 -1.87 11.75 -0.58
CA GLU A 110 -2.75 11.62 -1.75
C GLU A 110 -2.06 10.80 -2.85
N GLY A 111 -1.00 10.07 -2.46
CA GLY A 111 -0.20 9.29 -3.40
C GLY A 111 -0.95 8.07 -3.91
N GLU A 112 -0.76 7.80 -5.18
CA GLU A 112 -1.18 6.57 -5.84
C GLU A 112 -0.01 6.01 -6.64
N PHE A 113 0.16 4.70 -6.62
CA PHE A 113 1.24 4.02 -7.32
C PHE A 113 0.77 2.71 -7.93
N VAL A 114 1.02 2.52 -9.23
CA VAL A 114 0.76 1.24 -9.93
C VAL A 114 1.90 0.28 -9.61
N VAL A 115 1.63 -0.73 -8.80
CA VAL A 115 2.65 -1.69 -8.33
C VAL A 115 2.80 -2.89 -9.27
N ALA A 116 1.70 -3.29 -9.95
CA ALA A 116 1.71 -4.36 -10.94
C ALA A 116 0.73 -4.03 -12.08
N ARG A 117 1.16 -4.21 -13.30
CA ARG A 117 0.38 -3.91 -14.51
C ARG A 117 -0.29 -5.15 -15.06
N GLY A 118 -1.57 -4.99 -15.46
CA GLY A 118 -2.34 -6.01 -16.14
C GLY A 118 -1.80 -6.36 -17.52
N GLY A 119 -1.92 -7.63 -17.88
CA GLY A 119 -1.52 -8.14 -19.19
C GLY A 119 -2.41 -7.59 -20.31
N TYR A 120 -1.85 -7.38 -21.48
CA TYR A 120 -2.63 -7.00 -22.66
C TYR A 120 -3.48 -8.17 -23.16
N GLY A 121 -4.69 -7.86 -23.63
CA GLY A 121 -5.54 -8.82 -24.31
C GLY A 121 -4.92 -9.34 -25.61
N GLY A 122 -5.15 -10.59 -25.94
CA GLY A 122 -4.72 -11.19 -27.18
C GLY A 122 -5.58 -10.73 -28.36
N PHE A 123 -4.97 -10.54 -29.53
CA PHE A 123 -5.70 -10.17 -30.75
C PHE A 123 -6.49 -11.37 -31.30
N GLY A 124 -7.73 -11.12 -31.72
CA GLY A 124 -8.57 -12.05 -32.46
C GLY A 124 -8.10 -12.27 -33.89
N ASN A 125 -8.62 -13.31 -34.53
CA ASN A 125 -8.21 -13.64 -35.89
C ASN A 125 -8.55 -12.56 -36.94
N GLU A 126 -9.50 -11.67 -36.63
CA GLU A 126 -9.84 -10.56 -37.52
C GLU A 126 -8.69 -9.59 -37.71
N HIS A 127 -7.91 -9.34 -36.67
CA HIS A 127 -6.76 -8.44 -36.67
C HIS A 127 -5.67 -8.87 -37.69
N TYR A 128 -5.58 -10.19 -37.97
CA TYR A 128 -4.56 -10.76 -38.86
C TYR A 128 -5.01 -10.91 -40.33
N LYS A 129 -6.19 -10.35 -40.66
CA LYS A 129 -6.67 -10.32 -42.02
C LYS A 129 -5.80 -9.41 -42.87
N SER A 130 -5.27 -9.94 -43.96
CA SER A 130 -4.47 -9.19 -44.94
C SER A 130 -4.83 -9.63 -46.37
N SER A 131 -4.30 -8.90 -47.37
CA SER A 131 -4.48 -9.26 -48.80
C SER A 131 -3.95 -10.65 -49.13
N THR A 132 -2.91 -11.09 -48.43
CA THR A 132 -2.27 -12.41 -48.61
C THR A 132 -2.84 -13.48 -47.68
N ASN A 133 -3.41 -13.12 -46.52
CA ASN A 133 -4.03 -14.03 -45.58
C ASN A 133 -5.47 -13.57 -45.27
N GLN A 134 -6.42 -13.97 -46.11
CA GLN A 134 -7.82 -13.57 -45.98
C GLN A 134 -8.59 -14.38 -44.94
N THR A 135 -8.09 -15.53 -44.50
CA THR A 135 -8.74 -16.43 -43.56
C THR A 135 -7.77 -16.91 -42.46
N PRO A 136 -7.27 -16.00 -41.62
CA PRO A 136 -6.39 -16.40 -40.50
C PRO A 136 -7.13 -17.31 -39.53
N THR A 137 -6.52 -18.44 -39.19
CA THR A 137 -7.09 -19.49 -38.33
C THR A 137 -6.50 -19.45 -36.91
N TYR A 138 -5.78 -18.40 -36.57
CA TYR A 138 -5.13 -18.24 -35.28
C TYR A 138 -5.53 -16.93 -34.61
N ALA A 139 -5.49 -16.92 -33.30
CA ALA A 139 -5.60 -15.75 -32.46
C ALA A 139 -4.48 -15.80 -31.41
N HIS A 140 -4.14 -14.66 -30.81
CA HIS A 140 -3.11 -14.62 -29.79
C HIS A 140 -3.70 -14.89 -28.39
N PRO A 141 -3.00 -15.61 -27.52
CA PRO A 141 -3.34 -15.67 -26.11
C PRO A 141 -3.14 -14.28 -25.50
N GLY A 142 -3.86 -13.99 -24.42
CA GLY A 142 -3.59 -12.80 -23.60
C GLY A 142 -2.20 -12.89 -22.95
N GLN A 143 -1.63 -11.74 -22.67
CA GLN A 143 -0.38 -11.64 -21.94
C GLN A 143 -0.64 -11.87 -20.44
N LYS A 144 0.32 -12.45 -19.74
CA LYS A 144 0.25 -12.57 -18.29
C LYS A 144 0.41 -11.20 -17.63
N GLY A 145 -0.35 -10.95 -16.58
CA GLY A 145 -0.17 -9.80 -15.72
C GLY A 145 1.12 -9.90 -14.91
N GLU A 146 1.60 -8.77 -14.45
CA GLU A 146 2.78 -8.71 -13.57
C GLU A 146 2.44 -9.29 -12.20
N ALA A 147 3.36 -10.07 -11.63
CA ALA A 147 3.30 -10.54 -10.26
C ALA A 147 4.56 -10.11 -9.53
N ARG A 148 4.40 -9.55 -8.32
CA ARG A 148 5.52 -9.08 -7.48
C ARG A 148 5.28 -9.42 -6.03
N VAL A 149 6.35 -9.72 -5.31
CA VAL A 149 6.36 -9.76 -3.85
C VAL A 149 6.91 -8.43 -3.36
N ILE A 150 6.10 -7.69 -2.62
CA ILE A 150 6.49 -6.38 -2.11
C ILE A 150 6.48 -6.37 -0.58
N ARG A 151 7.40 -5.60 -0.02
CA ARG A 151 7.43 -5.27 1.39
C ARG A 151 6.94 -3.84 1.56
N LEU A 152 5.91 -3.69 2.35
CA LEU A 152 5.38 -2.41 2.77
C LEU A 152 6.02 -2.03 4.10
N GLU A 153 6.57 -0.83 4.20
CA GLU A 153 7.12 -0.28 5.45
C GLU A 153 6.51 1.07 5.72
N LEU A 154 6.01 1.26 6.93
CA LEU A 154 5.41 2.52 7.32
C LEU A 154 6.49 3.47 7.87
N LYS A 155 6.75 4.57 7.15
CA LYS A 155 7.72 5.61 7.58
C LYS A 155 7.22 6.48 8.72
N LEU A 156 5.92 6.56 8.94
CA LEU A 156 5.33 7.37 10.00
C LEU A 156 5.40 6.59 11.31
N LEU A 157 6.35 6.92 12.15
CA LEU A 157 6.48 6.34 13.48
C LEU A 157 5.32 6.75 14.39
N ALA A 158 4.83 8.00 14.31
CA ALA A 158 3.74 8.48 15.15
C ALA A 158 3.10 9.78 14.64
N ASP A 159 1.81 9.97 14.96
CA ASP A 159 1.12 11.23 14.79
C ASP A 159 1.55 12.26 15.85
N VAL A 160 1.84 11.76 17.06
CA VAL A 160 2.13 12.55 18.25
C VAL A 160 3.45 12.10 18.87
N GLY A 161 4.36 13.04 19.11
CA GLY A 161 5.59 12.81 19.87
C GLY A 161 5.50 13.34 21.28
N LEU A 162 5.81 12.53 22.31
CA LEU A 162 5.89 12.97 23.70
C LEU A 162 7.29 13.51 24.00
N LEU A 163 7.36 14.72 24.51
CA LEU A 163 8.56 15.41 24.97
C LEU A 163 8.47 15.67 26.46
N GLY A 164 9.58 15.60 27.17
CA GLY A 164 9.62 15.91 28.60
C GLY A 164 10.91 15.42 29.23
N LEU A 165 11.28 16.01 30.38
CA LEU A 165 12.42 15.55 31.18
C LEU A 165 12.27 14.09 31.62
N PRO A 166 13.36 13.42 32.02
CA PRO A 166 13.25 12.16 32.73
C PRO A 166 12.29 12.31 33.93
N ASN A 167 11.52 11.27 34.21
CA ASN A 167 10.53 11.24 35.28
C ASN A 167 9.35 12.24 35.15
N ALA A 168 9.19 12.96 34.05
CA ALA A 168 8.00 13.78 33.82
C ALA A 168 6.71 12.96 33.64
N GLY A 169 6.83 11.63 33.56
CA GLY A 169 5.70 10.71 33.44
C GLY A 169 5.30 10.38 32.01
N LYS A 170 6.21 10.51 31.02
CA LYS A 170 5.94 10.21 29.59
C LYS A 170 5.42 8.79 29.38
N SER A 171 6.13 7.79 29.86
CA SER A 171 5.75 6.37 29.67
C SER A 171 4.48 6.02 30.45
N THR A 172 4.27 6.63 31.62
CA THR A 172 3.02 6.48 32.39
C THR A 172 1.85 7.09 31.63
N LEU A 173 2.04 8.29 31.07
CA LEU A 173 1.01 8.93 30.26
C LEU A 173 0.73 8.13 28.99
N LEU A 174 1.77 7.61 28.31
CA LEU A 174 1.59 6.76 27.14
C LEU A 174 0.74 5.52 27.49
N ALA A 175 1.02 4.85 28.61
CA ALA A 175 0.23 3.72 29.07
C ALA A 175 -1.22 4.12 29.39
N ALA A 176 -1.43 5.30 29.99
CA ALA A 176 -2.75 5.83 30.33
C ALA A 176 -3.60 6.22 29.08
N LEU A 177 -2.95 6.64 27.99
CA LEU A 177 -3.60 7.03 26.74
C LEU A 177 -3.93 5.82 25.84
N THR A 178 -3.32 4.67 26.09
CA THR A 178 -3.42 3.50 25.22
C THR A 178 -4.23 2.38 25.86
N LYS A 179 -5.13 1.75 25.11
CA LYS A 179 -5.92 0.59 25.57
C LYS A 179 -5.09 -0.71 25.63
N ALA A 180 -4.04 -0.80 24.86
CA ALA A 180 -3.13 -1.94 24.82
C ALA A 180 -1.78 -1.53 25.40
N GLN A 181 -1.03 -2.48 25.95
CA GLN A 181 0.33 -2.21 26.43
C GLN A 181 1.18 -1.59 25.30
N PRO A 182 1.88 -0.46 25.58
CA PRO A 182 2.79 0.13 24.62
C PRO A 182 3.81 -0.88 24.15
N LYS A 183 4.04 -0.94 22.83
CA LYS A 183 5.05 -1.81 22.27
C LYS A 183 6.39 -1.10 22.19
N ILE A 184 7.43 -1.80 22.58
CA ILE A 184 8.80 -1.39 22.34
C ILE A 184 9.10 -1.74 20.88
N GLY A 185 9.30 -0.73 20.03
CA GLY A 185 9.69 -0.93 18.64
C GLY A 185 11.19 -1.19 18.54
N ALA A 186 11.59 -2.40 18.16
CA ALA A 186 12.98 -2.69 17.80
C ALA A 186 13.22 -2.24 16.35
N TYR A 187 13.53 -0.97 16.15
CA TYR A 187 13.87 -0.45 14.83
C TYR A 187 15.38 -0.58 14.58
N PRO A 188 15.81 -1.12 13.43
CA PRO A 188 17.23 -1.37 13.14
C PRO A 188 18.14 -0.13 13.17
N PHE A 189 17.50 1.06 13.10
CA PHE A 189 18.16 2.36 13.05
C PHE A 189 18.09 3.14 14.38
N THR A 190 17.59 2.53 15.46
CA THR A 190 17.48 3.18 16.76
C THR A 190 18.46 2.60 17.77
N THR A 191 19.25 3.46 18.43
CA THR A 191 20.09 3.07 19.58
C THR A 191 19.27 2.91 20.85
N LEU A 192 18.13 3.61 20.94
CA LEU A 192 17.14 3.52 22.03
C LEU A 192 15.79 3.19 21.41
N SER A 193 15.19 2.10 21.86
CA SER A 193 13.90 1.62 21.33
C SER A 193 12.75 2.53 21.78
N PRO A 194 12.04 3.22 20.86
CA PRO A 194 10.91 4.04 21.22
C PRO A 194 9.73 3.19 21.68
N GLN A 195 8.96 3.71 22.63
CA GLN A 195 7.70 3.11 23.01
C GLN A 195 6.58 3.73 22.17
N LEU A 196 5.83 2.89 21.48
CA LEU A 196 4.68 3.29 20.67
C LEU A 196 3.38 2.81 21.30
N GLY A 197 2.37 3.65 21.23
CA GLY A 197 1.04 3.31 21.69
C GLY A 197 -0.03 3.90 20.77
N VAL A 198 -1.20 3.26 20.73
CA VAL A 198 -2.37 3.76 19.99
C VAL A 198 -3.38 4.31 20.98
N GLY A 199 -3.52 5.64 21.00
CA GLY A 199 -4.58 6.33 21.72
C GLY A 199 -5.88 6.27 20.91
N GLU A 200 -6.94 5.76 21.49
CA GLU A 200 -8.23 5.59 20.82
C GLU A 200 -9.31 6.40 21.54
N LEU A 201 -9.90 7.34 20.83
CA LEU A 201 -11.08 8.08 21.28
C LEU A 201 -12.36 7.29 21.00
N ASP A 202 -12.46 6.74 19.80
CA ASP A 202 -13.50 5.85 19.31
C ASP A 202 -12.95 4.99 18.16
N PRO A 203 -13.70 3.99 17.62
CA PRO A 203 -13.21 3.11 16.55
C PRO A 203 -12.70 3.80 15.31
N SER A 204 -13.19 5.03 15.04
CA SER A 204 -12.82 5.83 13.86
C SER A 204 -11.73 6.88 14.13
N ARG A 205 -11.43 7.17 15.40
CA ARG A 205 -10.48 8.21 15.81
C ARG A 205 -9.35 7.62 16.65
N ARG A 206 -8.27 7.28 15.97
CA ARG A 206 -7.06 6.68 16.56
C ARG A 206 -5.86 7.55 16.27
N LEU A 207 -4.96 7.68 17.23
CA LEU A 207 -3.70 8.42 17.13
C LEU A 207 -2.55 7.50 17.52
N VAL A 208 -1.50 7.47 16.73
CA VAL A 208 -0.26 6.80 17.11
C VAL A 208 0.60 7.79 17.87
N ILE A 209 0.96 7.43 19.11
CA ILE A 209 1.72 8.24 20.03
C ILE A 209 3.06 7.56 20.28
N ALA A 210 4.15 8.31 20.15
CA ALA A 210 5.51 7.84 20.44
C ALA A 210 6.09 8.54 21.66
N ASP A 211 6.66 7.78 22.58
CA ASP A 211 7.58 8.33 23.56
C ASP A 211 8.93 8.53 22.90
N ILE A 212 9.47 9.75 22.98
CA ILE A 212 10.76 10.13 22.40
C ILE A 212 11.81 10.09 23.53
N PRO A 213 12.47 8.91 23.76
CA PRO A 213 13.49 8.80 24.79
C PRO A 213 14.75 9.56 24.39
N GLY A 214 15.47 10.12 25.37
CA GLY A 214 16.86 10.56 25.18
C GLY A 214 17.08 11.84 24.38
N LEU A 215 16.04 12.68 24.13
CA LEU A 215 16.24 14.03 23.55
C LEU A 215 17.11 14.92 24.46
N ILE A 216 17.21 14.60 25.75
CA ILE A 216 17.75 15.47 26.80
C ILE A 216 19.11 15.02 27.33
N GLU A 217 19.44 13.72 27.26
CA GLU A 217 20.72 13.21 27.78
C GLU A 217 21.71 12.90 26.66
N GLY A 218 22.44 13.91 26.19
CA GLY A 218 23.58 13.74 25.29
C GLY A 218 23.29 13.67 23.80
N ALA A 219 22.09 14.02 23.34
CA ALA A 219 21.75 14.10 21.92
C ALA A 219 22.70 15.06 21.15
N SER A 220 23.21 16.10 21.82
CA SER A 220 24.18 17.04 21.26
C SER A 220 25.63 16.52 21.25
N GLN A 221 25.91 15.40 21.95
CA GLN A 221 27.27 14.82 22.10
C GLN A 221 27.51 13.59 21.23
N GLY A 222 26.62 13.26 20.31
CA GLY A 222 26.77 12.14 19.38
C GLY A 222 26.54 10.74 19.99
N LYS A 223 26.18 10.63 21.28
CA LYS A 223 25.81 9.36 21.95
C LYS A 223 24.30 9.11 21.96
N GLY A 224 23.53 9.94 21.25
CA GLY A 224 22.06 9.92 21.24
C GLY A 224 21.48 9.08 20.10
N LEU A 225 20.17 9.17 20.00
CA LEU A 225 19.31 8.58 18.96
C LEU A 225 19.91 8.73 17.56
N GLY A 226 20.04 7.64 16.81
CA GLY A 226 20.60 7.66 15.47
C GLY A 226 19.90 8.67 14.53
N HIS A 227 20.64 9.23 13.56
CA HIS A 227 20.13 10.23 12.63
C HIS A 227 18.84 9.80 11.90
N ASP A 228 18.68 8.50 11.64
CA ASP A 228 17.51 7.98 10.96
C ASP A 228 16.26 7.98 11.85
N PHE A 229 16.38 7.66 13.15
CA PHE A 229 15.26 7.78 14.09
C PHE A 229 14.74 9.20 14.21
N LEU A 230 15.64 10.15 14.21
CA LEU A 230 15.32 11.56 14.36
C LEU A 230 14.63 12.12 13.11
N ARG A 231 15.01 11.64 11.93
CA ARG A 231 14.29 11.91 10.68
C ARG A 231 12.84 11.40 10.71
N HIS A 232 12.60 10.30 11.43
CA HIS A 232 11.25 9.76 11.61
C HIS A 232 10.42 10.58 12.61
N ILE A 233 11.03 11.08 13.68
CA ILE A 233 10.37 11.99 14.63
C ILE A 233 10.01 13.34 13.97
N GLU A 234 10.84 13.84 13.07
CA GLU A 234 10.56 15.05 12.30
C GLU A 234 9.25 14.99 11.52
N ARG A 235 8.73 13.78 11.30
CA ARG A 235 7.45 13.56 10.62
C ARG A 235 6.24 13.53 11.55
N THR A 236 6.43 13.59 12.88
CA THR A 236 5.30 13.73 13.81
C THR A 236 4.51 15.01 13.52
N LYS A 237 3.20 14.90 13.57
CA LYS A 237 2.30 16.02 13.23
C LYS A 237 2.21 17.04 14.36
N VAL A 238 2.27 16.58 15.61
CA VAL A 238 2.16 17.40 16.82
C VAL A 238 3.07 16.87 17.91
N LEU A 239 3.57 17.79 18.77
CA LEU A 239 4.37 17.45 19.92
C LEU A 239 3.57 17.70 21.21
N VAL A 240 3.64 16.78 22.16
CA VAL A 240 3.13 16.97 23.51
C VAL A 240 4.31 17.26 24.43
N HIS A 241 4.34 18.45 24.97
CA HIS A 241 5.36 18.85 25.91
C HIS A 241 4.87 18.62 27.34
N LEU A 242 5.38 17.55 27.95
CA LEU A 242 4.99 17.11 29.27
C LEU A 242 5.88 17.73 30.34
N LEU A 243 5.28 18.49 31.26
CA LEU A 243 5.94 19.12 32.37
C LEU A 243 5.45 18.55 33.70
N ASP A 244 6.35 18.28 34.63
CA ASP A 244 6.01 17.86 35.96
C ASP A 244 5.63 19.08 36.81
N VAL A 245 4.50 19.03 37.53
CA VAL A 245 4.06 20.12 38.42
C VAL A 245 4.96 20.27 39.64
N SER A 246 5.53 19.14 40.10
CA SER A 246 6.39 19.08 41.30
C SER A 246 7.58 18.16 41.00
N PRO A 247 8.60 18.65 40.25
CA PRO A 247 9.79 17.86 39.94
C PRO A 247 10.53 17.44 41.22
N ILE A 248 11.05 16.21 41.24
CA ILE A 248 11.78 15.65 42.41
C ILE A 248 13.04 16.46 42.71
N ASP A 249 13.67 17.07 41.70
CA ASP A 249 14.85 17.91 41.83
C ASP A 249 14.55 19.35 42.23
N GLY A 250 13.28 19.68 42.54
CA GLY A 250 12.83 21.02 42.88
C GLY A 250 12.96 22.06 41.77
N SER A 251 13.19 21.65 40.53
CA SER A 251 13.32 22.55 39.40
C SER A 251 11.98 23.20 39.01
N ASP A 252 12.05 24.43 38.45
CA ASP A 252 10.84 25.12 37.98
C ASP A 252 10.36 24.55 36.64
N PRO A 253 9.08 24.13 36.52
CA PRO A 253 8.49 23.63 35.26
C PRO A 253 8.69 24.57 34.08
N ALA A 254 8.68 25.90 34.29
CA ALA A 254 8.91 26.86 33.23
C ALA A 254 10.38 26.90 32.76
N LYS A 255 11.34 26.67 33.65
CA LYS A 255 12.76 26.52 33.31
C LYS A 255 12.97 25.23 32.52
N ASN A 256 12.35 24.14 32.96
CA ASN A 256 12.41 22.84 32.28
C ASN A 256 11.88 22.92 30.85
N TYR A 257 10.75 23.60 30.64
CA TYR A 257 10.21 23.86 29.32
C TYR A 257 11.25 24.58 28.42
N ARG A 258 11.86 25.68 28.92
CA ARG A 258 12.84 26.44 28.13
C ARG A 258 14.07 25.60 27.79
N THR A 259 14.52 24.76 28.69
CA THR A 259 15.66 23.86 28.47
C THR A 259 15.36 22.89 27.32
N ILE A 260 14.23 22.17 27.39
CA ILE A 260 13.81 21.24 26.32
C ILE A 260 13.65 21.97 24.97
N ARG A 261 13.03 23.15 24.97
CA ARG A 261 12.87 23.93 23.72
C ARG A 261 14.20 24.40 23.12
N LYS A 262 15.17 24.71 23.97
CA LYS A 262 16.53 25.08 23.52
C LYS A 262 17.24 23.87 22.91
N GLU A 263 17.13 22.71 23.51
CA GLU A 263 17.71 21.46 22.98
C GLU A 263 17.02 21.04 21.68
N LEU A 264 15.70 21.10 21.62
CA LEU A 264 14.93 20.79 20.43
C LEU A 264 15.34 21.69 19.24
N ARG A 265 15.55 22.98 19.48
CA ARG A 265 16.05 23.92 18.45
C ARG A 265 17.47 23.62 17.98
N ARG A 266 18.34 23.21 18.92
CA ARG A 266 19.71 22.80 18.57
C ARG A 266 19.72 21.54 17.74
N TYR A 267 18.76 20.68 18.00
CA TYR A 267 18.65 19.39 17.39
C TYR A 267 18.02 19.44 15.99
N SER A 268 16.83 19.98 15.85
CA SER A 268 16.10 20.14 14.59
C SER A 268 15.23 21.39 14.62
N ARG A 269 15.47 22.27 13.64
CA ARG A 269 14.64 23.44 13.44
C ARG A 269 13.21 23.06 13.05
N VAL A 270 13.07 22.02 12.24
CA VAL A 270 11.76 21.50 11.79
C VAL A 270 10.90 21.05 12.97
N LEU A 271 11.49 20.30 13.92
CA LEU A 271 10.79 19.88 15.15
C LEU A 271 10.46 21.06 16.06
N ALA A 272 11.36 22.04 16.16
CA ALA A 272 11.14 23.22 16.99
C ALA A 272 10.02 24.11 16.45
N GLU A 273 9.69 24.06 15.18
CA GLU A 273 8.61 24.82 14.54
C GLU A 273 7.27 24.05 14.55
N ARG A 274 7.27 22.79 14.98
CA ARG A 274 6.02 21.98 15.09
C ARG A 274 5.07 22.57 16.13
N GLU A 275 3.79 22.42 15.84
CA GLU A 275 2.73 22.75 16.78
C GLU A 275 2.83 21.87 18.03
N GLU A 276 2.77 22.52 19.20
CA GLU A 276 2.89 21.82 20.47
C GLU A 276 1.66 22.01 21.35
N VAL A 277 1.36 20.97 22.12
CA VAL A 277 0.37 20.99 23.20
C VAL A 277 1.14 20.90 24.52
N ILE A 278 1.01 21.90 25.37
CA ILE A 278 1.69 21.94 26.65
C ILE A 278 0.81 21.26 27.68
N CYS A 279 1.38 20.28 28.41
CA CYS A 279 0.68 19.52 29.44
C CYS A 279 1.42 19.63 30.77
N LEU A 280 0.70 19.98 31.84
CA LEU A 280 1.19 19.95 33.19
C LEU A 280 0.70 18.64 33.83
N ASN A 281 1.62 17.74 34.12
CA ASN A 281 1.35 16.38 34.57
C ASN A 281 1.54 16.29 36.10
N LYS A 282 1.09 15.16 36.66
CA LYS A 282 1.09 14.83 38.10
C LYS A 282 0.23 15.77 38.92
N MET A 283 -0.91 16.20 38.34
CA MET A 283 -1.85 17.08 39.03
C MET A 283 -2.54 16.41 40.23
N ASP A 284 -2.41 15.10 40.34
CA ASP A 284 -2.81 14.31 41.53
C ASP A 284 -2.03 14.66 42.78
N LEU A 285 -0.85 15.24 42.66
CA LEU A 285 -0.05 15.72 43.80
C LEU A 285 -0.63 16.99 44.42
N LEU A 286 -1.50 17.71 43.71
CA LEU A 286 -2.21 18.88 44.20
C LEU A 286 -3.61 18.49 44.67
N THR A 287 -3.92 18.81 45.92
CA THR A 287 -5.13 18.31 46.60
C THR A 287 -6.37 19.09 46.24
N SER A 288 -6.25 20.37 45.91
CA SER A 288 -7.38 21.25 45.64
C SER A 288 -7.44 21.76 44.18
N ASP A 289 -8.67 21.97 43.68
CA ASP A 289 -8.85 22.54 42.34
C ASP A 289 -8.30 23.97 42.16
N PRO A 290 -8.40 24.87 43.19
CA PRO A 290 -7.76 26.18 43.09
C PRO A 290 -6.23 26.08 42.99
N GLU A 291 -5.55 25.18 43.70
CA GLU A 291 -4.09 24.96 43.56
C GLU A 291 -3.71 24.52 42.14
N ARG A 292 -4.51 23.63 41.56
CA ARG A 292 -4.33 23.18 40.16
C ARG A 292 -4.46 24.34 39.19
N ALA A 293 -5.49 25.18 39.37
CA ALA A 293 -5.70 26.36 38.54
C ALA A 293 -4.56 27.38 38.69
N GLU A 294 -4.09 27.59 39.90
CA GLU A 294 -2.96 28.48 40.21
C GLU A 294 -1.67 27.98 39.55
N ALA A 295 -1.36 26.68 39.64
CA ALA A 295 -0.18 26.09 38.98
C ALA A 295 -0.18 26.32 37.48
N VAL A 296 -1.34 26.14 36.83
CA VAL A 296 -1.50 26.42 35.38
C VAL A 296 -1.32 27.92 35.10
N ALA A 297 -1.92 28.80 35.93
CA ALA A 297 -1.80 30.25 35.76
C ALA A 297 -0.35 30.73 35.95
N LYS A 298 0.36 30.20 36.94
CA LYS A 298 1.78 30.46 37.20
C LYS A 298 2.65 30.06 36.03
N LEU A 299 2.44 28.87 35.48
CA LEU A 299 3.17 28.40 34.28
C LEU A 299 2.90 29.29 33.06
N ARG A 300 1.62 29.63 32.80
CA ARG A 300 1.26 30.53 31.70
C ARG A 300 1.94 31.90 31.80
N LYS A 301 1.94 32.48 33.01
CA LYS A 301 2.60 33.76 33.27
C LYS A 301 4.12 33.67 33.09
N ALA A 302 4.75 32.63 33.65
CA ALA A 302 6.20 32.41 33.54
C ALA A 302 6.68 32.20 32.11
N LEU A 303 5.89 31.53 31.27
CA LEU A 303 6.19 31.29 29.87
C LEU A 303 5.71 32.41 28.94
N LYS A 304 4.98 33.41 29.45
CA LYS A 304 4.38 34.51 28.66
C LYS A 304 3.51 33.99 27.50
N LEU A 305 2.72 32.93 27.76
CA LEU A 305 1.92 32.27 26.72
C LEU A 305 0.76 33.17 26.29
N GLN A 306 0.53 33.20 24.96
CA GLN A 306 -0.65 33.88 24.41
C GLN A 306 -1.94 33.19 24.90
N PRO A 307 -3.09 33.93 25.04
CA PRO A 307 -4.35 33.36 25.50
C PRO A 307 -4.83 32.12 24.70
N ARG A 308 -4.52 32.09 23.41
CA ARG A 308 -4.88 30.99 22.49
C ARG A 308 -4.10 29.68 22.73
N VAL A 309 -2.94 29.74 23.40
CA VAL A 309 -2.14 28.55 23.70
C VAL A 309 -2.77 27.84 24.88
N LYS A 310 -3.23 26.61 24.66
CA LYS A 310 -3.82 25.79 25.72
C LYS A 310 -2.73 25.11 26.52
N VAL A 311 -2.88 25.16 27.85
CA VAL A 311 -2.12 24.35 28.80
C VAL A 311 -3.10 23.38 29.44
N LEU A 312 -2.89 22.09 29.23
CA LEU A 312 -3.74 21.03 29.78
C LEU A 312 -3.18 20.55 31.11
N ALA A 313 -4.04 20.50 32.12
CA ALA A 313 -3.74 19.89 33.41
C ALA A 313 -4.17 18.42 33.37
N LEU A 314 -3.27 17.50 33.69
CA LEU A 314 -3.56 16.07 33.66
C LEU A 314 -2.78 15.29 34.70
N SER A 315 -3.22 14.05 34.93
CA SER A 315 -2.47 13.05 35.69
C SER A 315 -2.46 11.73 34.87
N GLY A 316 -1.26 11.31 34.48
CA GLY A 316 -1.08 10.00 33.84
C GLY A 316 -1.37 8.83 34.78
N ALA A 317 -1.19 9.02 36.11
CA ALA A 317 -1.42 7.98 37.12
C ALA A 317 -2.91 7.75 37.38
N THR A 318 -3.70 8.84 37.49
CA THR A 318 -5.15 8.76 37.78
C THR A 318 -6.03 8.83 36.56
N HIS A 319 -5.46 8.92 35.37
CA HIS A 319 -6.15 9.10 34.08
C HIS A 319 -6.95 10.40 33.96
N GLN A 320 -6.81 11.33 34.90
CA GLN A 320 -7.50 12.61 34.89
C GLN A 320 -6.98 13.47 33.72
N GLY A 321 -7.88 14.04 32.90
CA GLY A 321 -7.53 14.91 31.79
C GLY A 321 -7.02 14.19 30.53
N THR A 322 -6.81 12.87 30.54
CA THR A 322 -6.27 12.11 29.41
C THR A 322 -7.18 12.13 28.19
N ARG A 323 -8.50 12.05 28.38
CA ARG A 323 -9.46 12.13 27.29
C ARG A 323 -9.47 13.52 26.65
N SER A 324 -9.43 14.58 27.44
CA SER A 324 -9.35 15.96 26.93
C SER A 324 -8.06 16.20 26.13
N LEU A 325 -6.95 15.57 26.52
CA LEU A 325 -5.72 15.59 25.76
C LEU A 325 -5.89 14.89 24.41
N LEU A 326 -6.45 13.69 24.35
CA LEU A 326 -6.69 12.97 23.09
C LEU A 326 -7.62 13.77 22.15
N GLU A 327 -8.66 14.39 22.65
CA GLU A 327 -9.57 15.24 21.86
C GLU A 327 -8.84 16.44 21.27
N GLU A 328 -8.00 17.12 22.04
CA GLU A 328 -7.22 18.26 21.56
C GLU A 328 -6.19 17.82 20.52
N LEU A 329 -5.48 16.70 20.76
CA LEU A 329 -4.53 16.15 19.81
C LEU A 329 -5.20 15.77 18.50
N TRP A 330 -6.37 15.13 18.56
CA TRP A 330 -7.14 14.80 17.36
C TRP A 330 -7.53 16.06 16.58
N ARG A 331 -7.97 17.11 17.27
CA ARG A 331 -8.33 18.40 16.67
C ARG A 331 -7.17 19.01 15.89
N VAL A 332 -5.97 19.01 16.50
CA VAL A 332 -4.75 19.55 15.92
C VAL A 332 -4.29 18.70 14.72
N VAL A 333 -4.25 17.38 14.88
CA VAL A 333 -3.86 16.45 13.82
C VAL A 333 -4.81 16.54 12.63
N LYS A 334 -6.13 16.53 12.86
CA LYS A 334 -7.13 16.66 11.79
C LYS A 334 -6.97 17.94 10.99
N LYS A 335 -6.75 19.08 11.67
CA LYS A 335 -6.50 20.37 11.01
C LYS A 335 -5.28 20.31 10.10
N LYS A 336 -4.19 19.66 10.53
CA LYS A 336 -2.98 19.51 9.71
C LYS A 336 -3.16 18.58 8.54
N VAL A 337 -3.87 17.48 8.71
CA VAL A 337 -4.21 16.56 7.61
C VAL A 337 -5.03 17.27 6.56
N GLN A 338 -6.01 18.09 6.95
CA GLN A 338 -6.81 18.90 6.02
C GLN A 338 -5.99 20.00 5.33
N ALA A 339 -5.10 20.67 6.05
CA ALA A 339 -4.21 21.68 5.45
C ALA A 339 -3.23 21.04 4.44
N TRP A 340 -2.72 19.87 4.75
CA TRP A 340 -1.83 19.12 3.87
C TRP A 340 -2.57 18.59 2.61
N ALA A 341 -3.82 18.15 2.75
CA ALA A 341 -4.66 17.76 1.62
C ALA A 341 -5.04 18.97 0.72
N ALA A 342 -5.02 20.19 1.26
CA ALA A 342 -5.27 21.41 0.51
C ALA A 342 -4.02 21.96 -0.23
N GLU A 343 -2.80 21.64 0.23
CA GLU A 343 -1.57 21.87 -0.52
C GLU A 343 -1.49 20.80 -1.62
N LYS A 344 -1.87 21.20 -2.86
CA LYS A 344 -1.83 20.31 -4.02
C LYS A 344 -0.45 19.66 -4.10
N PRO A 345 -0.34 18.34 -4.05
CA PRO A 345 0.91 17.68 -4.35
C PRO A 345 1.29 18.02 -5.79
N GLN A 346 2.56 18.35 -6.03
CA GLN A 346 3.07 18.32 -7.39
C GLN A 346 2.72 16.96 -7.99
N PRO A 347 2.08 16.90 -9.17
CA PRO A 347 1.80 15.62 -9.79
C PRO A 347 3.14 14.87 -9.85
N ALA A 348 3.16 13.64 -9.33
CA ALA A 348 4.27 12.74 -9.55
C ALA A 348 4.61 12.82 -11.04
N PRO A 349 5.90 12.89 -11.44
CA PRO A 349 6.25 12.98 -12.84
C PRO A 349 5.45 11.90 -13.54
N SER A 350 4.54 12.33 -14.42
CA SER A 350 3.78 11.43 -15.25
C SER A 350 4.82 10.64 -16.02
N ILE A 351 5.01 9.39 -15.64
CA ILE A 351 5.68 8.44 -16.52
C ILE A 351 4.72 8.40 -17.69
N GLY A 352 5.09 9.14 -18.74
CA GLY A 352 4.32 9.22 -19.97
C GLY A 352 3.92 7.81 -20.42
N PRO A 353 2.83 7.68 -21.18
CA PRO A 353 2.45 6.37 -21.67
C PRO A 353 3.68 5.76 -22.33
N LEU A 354 4.14 4.64 -21.79
CA LEU A 354 5.27 3.86 -22.34
C LEU A 354 4.95 3.29 -23.72
N SER A 355 3.88 3.79 -24.38
CA SER A 355 3.54 3.50 -25.78
C SER A 355 4.63 3.94 -26.77
N ASP A 356 5.48 4.93 -26.38
CA ASP A 356 6.45 5.49 -27.31
C ASP A 356 7.89 5.00 -27.09
N ALA A 357 8.14 4.21 -26.02
CA ALA A 357 9.49 3.73 -25.69
C ALA A 357 9.73 2.24 -26.01
N ILE A 358 8.70 1.48 -26.32
CA ILE A 358 8.83 0.13 -26.81
C ILE A 358 8.16 0.15 -28.19
N GLY A 359 8.97 0.48 -29.20
CA GLY A 359 8.62 0.14 -30.56
C GLY A 359 8.31 -1.36 -30.58
N PHE A 360 7.04 -1.70 -30.68
CA PHE A 360 6.66 -3.02 -31.13
C PHE A 360 7.09 -3.11 -32.60
N ASP A 361 8.37 -3.41 -32.84
CA ASP A 361 8.77 -4.07 -34.05
C ASP A 361 8.01 -5.41 -34.02
N ALA A 362 6.82 -5.38 -34.58
CA ALA A 362 6.21 -6.61 -35.05
C ALA A 362 7.30 -7.30 -35.88
N PRO A 363 7.68 -8.55 -35.60
CA PRO A 363 8.66 -9.24 -36.39
C PRO A 363 8.17 -9.15 -37.84
N ALA A 364 8.89 -8.41 -38.64
CA ALA A 364 8.60 -8.28 -40.05
C ALA A 364 8.37 -9.70 -40.62
N PRO A 365 7.34 -9.93 -41.42
CA PRO A 365 7.08 -11.26 -41.93
C PRO A 365 8.37 -11.71 -42.63
N SER A 366 9.04 -12.73 -42.07
CA SER A 366 10.24 -13.31 -42.67
C SER A 366 9.88 -13.63 -44.11
N LYS A 367 10.52 -12.96 -45.06
CA LYS A 367 10.45 -13.31 -46.49
C LYS A 367 11.02 -14.72 -46.60
N ALA A 368 10.19 -15.71 -46.32
CA ALA A 368 10.48 -17.10 -46.63
C ALA A 368 10.67 -17.17 -48.12
N LYS A 369 11.89 -17.41 -48.57
CA LYS A 369 12.21 -17.69 -49.96
C LYS A 369 11.27 -18.80 -50.44
N PRO A 370 10.63 -18.67 -51.63
CA PRO A 370 9.72 -19.69 -52.14
C PRO A 370 10.50 -21.01 -52.27
N LYS A 371 10.02 -22.05 -51.63
CA LYS A 371 10.51 -23.43 -51.80
C LYS A 371 10.33 -23.77 -53.27
N PRO A 372 11.35 -24.36 -53.94
CA PRO A 372 11.25 -24.78 -55.33
C PRO A 372 10.11 -25.81 -55.51
N LYS A 373 9.26 -25.59 -56.49
CA LYS A 373 8.17 -26.51 -56.88
C LYS A 373 8.74 -27.88 -57.17
N PRO A 374 8.13 -28.98 -56.65
CA PRO A 374 8.55 -30.32 -57.02
C PRO A 374 8.25 -30.54 -58.53
N LYS A 375 9.26 -30.99 -59.29
CA LYS A 375 9.14 -31.40 -60.64
C LYS A 375 8.20 -32.59 -60.74
N ILE A 376 7.11 -32.42 -61.52
CA ILE A 376 6.20 -33.50 -61.87
C ILE A 376 6.94 -34.34 -62.89
N ASN A 377 7.39 -35.52 -62.51
CA ASN A 377 7.84 -36.53 -63.48
C ASN A 377 6.73 -37.55 -63.78
N ALA A 378 6.66 -37.81 -65.02
CA ALA A 378 5.73 -38.56 -65.84
C ALA A 378 5.25 -39.92 -65.27
N LYS A 379 4.04 -40.26 -65.70
CA LYS A 379 3.38 -41.57 -65.58
C LYS A 379 4.25 -42.76 -65.94
N PRO A 380 4.00 -43.95 -65.42
CA PRO A 380 3.75 -45.10 -66.22
C PRO A 380 2.44 -45.84 -65.88
N LYS A 381 1.82 -46.21 -66.96
CA LYS A 381 0.97 -47.29 -67.37
C LYS A 381 0.40 -48.33 -66.39
N ALA A 382 -0.82 -48.59 -66.64
CA ALA A 382 -1.75 -49.60 -66.18
C ALA A 382 -1.20 -51.05 -66.03
N ALA A 383 -1.65 -51.75 -65.00
CA ALA A 383 -1.80 -53.22 -65.03
C ALA A 383 -2.96 -53.63 -64.07
N ARG A 384 -3.99 -54.13 -64.66
CA ARG A 384 -4.83 -55.29 -64.49
C ARG A 384 -5.33 -55.70 -63.06
N LYS A 385 -6.64 -55.80 -63.06
CA LYS A 385 -7.65 -56.49 -62.26
C LYS A 385 -7.24 -57.85 -61.63
N ALA A 386 -7.74 -58.13 -60.45
CA ALA A 386 -8.51 -59.35 -60.09
C ALA A 386 -8.90 -59.31 -58.58
N PRO A 387 -9.76 -60.19 -58.07
CA PRO A 387 -11.11 -59.79 -57.68
C PRO A 387 -11.43 -60.01 -56.15
N ALA A 388 -12.63 -59.64 -55.81
CA ALA A 388 -13.34 -59.77 -54.56
C ALA A 388 -13.27 -61.06 -53.76
N LYS A 389 -13.25 -61.01 -52.45
CA LYS A 389 -13.87 -61.96 -51.53
C LYS A 389 -14.54 -61.26 -50.37
N LYS A 390 -15.85 -61.42 -50.30
CA LYS A 390 -16.73 -61.28 -49.11
C LYS A 390 -16.92 -62.66 -48.51
N PRO A 391 -17.67 -62.84 -47.38
CA PRO A 391 -17.56 -62.34 -46.00
C PRO A 391 -17.58 -63.50 -45.00
N ALA A 392 -17.41 -63.23 -43.73
CA ALA A 392 -17.89 -64.20 -42.68
C ALA A 392 -18.47 -63.43 -41.49
N ARG A 393 -19.72 -63.72 -41.30
CA ARG A 393 -20.58 -63.51 -40.11
C ARG A 393 -20.16 -64.44 -38.97
N ARG A 394 -20.36 -64.03 -37.80
CA ARG A 394 -20.88 -64.69 -36.55
C ARG A 394 -20.21 -64.11 -35.33
N ALA A 395 -20.79 -64.01 -34.18
CA ALA A 395 -22.13 -64.17 -33.56
C ALA A 395 -21.98 -63.68 -32.11
N SER A 396 -23.05 -63.09 -31.66
CA SER A 396 -23.53 -62.96 -30.32
C SER A 396 -22.92 -63.84 -29.21
N THR A 397 -22.71 -63.26 -28.02
CA THR A 397 -23.29 -63.83 -26.77
C THR A 397 -23.23 -62.79 -25.66
N THR A 398 -24.32 -62.38 -25.22
CA THR A 398 -24.94 -62.20 -23.89
C THR A 398 -24.14 -62.66 -22.68
N GLY A 399 -24.09 -61.84 -21.65
CA GLY A 399 -23.67 -62.20 -20.31
C GLY A 399 -24.03 -61.12 -19.28
N LYS A 400 -25.24 -61.28 -18.70
CA LYS A 400 -25.70 -60.56 -17.48
C LYS A 400 -24.95 -61.07 -16.25
N ALA A 401 -24.75 -60.16 -15.26
CA ALA A 401 -25.01 -60.39 -13.82
C ALA A 401 -24.40 -59.24 -13.06
N LYS A 402 -25.19 -58.42 -12.43
CA LYS A 402 -25.78 -58.45 -11.08
C LYS A 402 -24.74 -58.54 -9.94
N ALA A 403 -24.66 -57.50 -9.22
CA ALA A 403 -25.17 -57.28 -7.85
C ALA A 403 -24.15 -57.04 -6.74
N ARG A 404 -24.47 -56.06 -5.94
CA ARG A 404 -24.42 -55.87 -4.46
C ARG A 404 -23.05 -55.68 -3.79
N ALA A 405 -22.96 -54.51 -3.20
CA ALA A 405 -23.14 -54.12 -1.78
C ALA A 405 -21.91 -54.38 -0.87
N ARG A 406 -21.32 -53.35 -0.44
CA ARG A 406 -21.40 -52.84 0.93
C ARG A 406 -20.83 -51.42 0.98
#